data_cef04e3946d50b1159322f67e743cf12
#
_entry.id   cef04e3946d50b1159322f67e743cf12
#
_cell.length_a   1.000
_cell.length_b   1.000
_cell.length_c   1.000
_cell.angle_alpha   90.00
_cell.angle_beta   90.00
_cell.angle_gamma   90.00
#
_symmetry.space_group_name_H-M   'P 1'
#
loop_
_entity.id
_entity.type
_entity.pdbx_description
1 polymer ?
#
loop_
_entity_poly.entity_id
_entity_poly.type
_entity_poly.pdbx_seq_one_letter_code
_entity_poly.pdbx_strand_id
1 'polypeptide(L)'
;MYSGGSLATRMSMAAFTRADYKDYPPEEFVAGDYLAWKNTSLVSDYPVASYALTYDASFEGTKIAITALEDTDPESYVVEVSGTVTADYTVGTYVWSAFITDSSDATKRTQVDYGTWTVKPNLAVSTAAPRSHNEIILDALEALLETRATVDQASYSIAGRSLSRMDVDDLLRWKAIYTWRVKREVQLERIRNGQRPGNTIDVRFVNV
;
A
#
# COMPACT_ATOMS: atom_id res chain seq x y z
N MET A 1 -6.18 -39.26 -0.69
CA MET A 1 -5.65 -38.55 0.47
C MET A 1 -4.89 -37.35 -0.03
N TYR A 2 -5.53 -36.23 -0.16
CA TYR A 2 -4.86 -34.93 -0.44
C TYR A 2 -5.30 -33.95 0.64
N SER A 3 -4.45 -33.81 1.63
CA SER A 3 -4.52 -32.73 2.62
C SER A 3 -3.43 -31.74 2.26
N GLY A 4 -3.81 -30.57 1.81
CA GLY A 4 -2.92 -29.47 1.48
C GLY A 4 -3.69 -28.17 1.57
N GLY A 5 -4.33 -27.93 2.71
CA GLY A 5 -4.84 -26.61 3.05
C GLY A 5 -3.68 -25.73 3.44
N SER A 6 -3.27 -24.82 2.56
CA SER A 6 -2.51 -23.64 2.94
C SER A 6 -3.37 -22.82 3.89
N LEU A 7 -3.14 -22.97 5.17
CA LEU A 7 -3.59 -22.06 6.21
C LEU A 7 -2.81 -20.76 5.99
N ALA A 8 -3.39 -19.82 5.22
CA ALA A 8 -3.08 -18.43 5.42
C ALA A 8 -3.16 -18.19 6.93
N THR A 9 -2.04 -17.84 7.54
CA THR A 9 -1.97 -17.49 8.95
C THR A 9 -2.96 -16.37 9.17
N ARG A 10 -4.16 -16.70 9.62
CA ARG A 10 -5.10 -15.71 10.14
C ARG A 10 -4.36 -15.04 11.28
N MET A 11 -3.96 -13.80 11.08
CA MET A 11 -3.59 -12.94 12.18
C MET A 11 -4.83 -12.84 13.08
N SER A 12 -4.87 -13.67 14.11
CA SER A 12 -5.84 -13.55 15.18
C SER A 12 -5.45 -12.26 15.93
N MET A 13 -6.03 -11.13 15.55
CA MET A 13 -6.16 -10.00 16.46
C MET A 13 -7.27 -10.38 17.46
N ALA A 14 -7.01 -11.39 18.26
CA ALA A 14 -7.82 -11.64 19.43
C ALA A 14 -7.43 -10.59 20.46
N ALA A 15 -8.42 -9.83 20.85
CA ALA A 15 -8.42 -8.88 21.93
C ALA A 15 -7.58 -7.59 21.73
N PHE A 16 -8.27 -6.46 21.75
CA PHE A 16 -7.78 -5.10 21.87
C PHE A 16 -7.16 -4.85 23.28
N THR A 17 -6.39 -5.83 23.76
CA THR A 17 -5.78 -5.82 25.10
C THR A 17 -4.28 -5.72 24.94
N ARG A 18 -3.65 -4.77 25.64
CA ARG A 18 -2.20 -4.52 25.56
C ARG A 18 -1.33 -5.75 25.81
N ALA A 19 -1.80 -6.70 26.63
CA ALA A 19 -1.11 -7.95 26.90
C ALA A 19 -0.87 -8.78 25.63
N ASP A 20 -1.79 -8.71 24.65
CA ASP A 20 -1.76 -9.51 23.43
C ASP A 20 -1.08 -8.80 22.26
N TYR A 21 -0.62 -7.55 22.44
CA TYR A 21 0.06 -6.80 21.38
C TYR A 21 1.41 -7.43 21.05
N LYS A 22 1.72 -7.46 19.75
CA LYS A 22 3.02 -7.92 19.26
C LYS A 22 4.12 -6.91 19.60
N ASP A 23 5.33 -7.40 19.79
CA ASP A 23 6.50 -6.55 20.14
C ASP A 23 7.11 -5.79 18.95
N TYR A 24 6.46 -5.77 17.80
CA TYR A 24 6.96 -5.09 16.61
C TYR A 24 5.79 -4.54 15.77
N PRO A 25 6.05 -3.48 14.98
CA PRO A 25 5.06 -2.96 14.04
C PRO A 25 4.60 -4.01 13.02
N PRO A 26 3.33 -4.03 12.61
CA PRO A 26 2.89 -4.92 11.54
C PRO A 26 3.49 -4.47 10.20
N GLU A 27 3.84 -5.44 9.33
CA GLU A 27 4.31 -5.16 7.97
C GLU A 27 3.20 -4.62 7.07
N GLU A 28 1.95 -5.00 7.34
CA GLU A 28 0.79 -4.60 6.56
C GLU A 28 -0.46 -4.45 7.44
N PHE A 29 -1.33 -3.52 7.08
CA PHE A 29 -2.64 -3.32 7.71
C PHE A 29 -3.63 -2.69 6.73
N VAL A 30 -4.93 -2.74 7.07
CA VAL A 30 -6.02 -2.18 6.26
C VAL A 30 -6.37 -0.77 6.78
N ALA A 31 -6.55 0.19 5.87
CA ALA A 31 -7.03 1.52 6.22
C ALA A 31 -8.41 1.41 6.90
N GLY A 32 -8.57 2.07 8.05
CA GLY A 32 -9.79 1.97 8.85
C GLY A 32 -9.77 0.87 9.93
N ASP A 33 -8.75 0.03 9.98
CA ASP A 33 -8.60 -0.93 11.07
C ASP A 33 -7.87 -0.30 12.26
N TYR A 34 -8.18 -0.79 13.46
CA TYR A 34 -7.44 -0.46 14.66
C TYR A 34 -6.02 -1.03 14.56
N LEU A 35 -5.01 -0.20 14.80
CA LEU A 35 -3.60 -0.55 14.69
C LEU A 35 -2.95 -0.48 16.06
N ALA A 36 -2.34 -1.58 16.52
CA ALA A 36 -1.67 -1.63 17.81
C ALA A 36 -0.47 -2.58 17.82
N TRP A 37 0.58 -2.16 18.51
CA TRP A 37 1.74 -2.97 18.86
C TRP A 37 2.43 -2.40 20.11
N LYS A 38 3.39 -3.10 20.65
CA LYS A 38 4.24 -2.63 21.76
C LYS A 38 5.72 -2.82 21.40
N ASN A 39 6.58 -2.16 22.16
CA ASN A 39 8.01 -2.38 22.11
C ASN A 39 8.54 -2.51 23.53
N THR A 40 8.96 -3.70 23.90
CA THR A 40 9.52 -4.03 25.21
C THR A 40 11.05 -4.08 25.19
N SER A 41 11.63 -4.23 24.00
CA SER A 41 13.08 -4.41 23.84
C SER A 41 13.90 -3.14 24.11
N LEU A 42 13.31 -1.96 23.86
CA LEU A 42 13.98 -0.67 24.04
C LEU A 42 14.00 -0.18 25.50
N VAL A 43 13.15 -0.73 26.36
CA VAL A 43 12.94 -0.21 27.72
C VAL A 43 14.18 -0.33 28.59
N SER A 44 15.00 -1.38 28.40
CA SER A 44 16.23 -1.57 29.17
C SER A 44 17.25 -0.42 28.97
N ASP A 45 17.31 0.11 27.75
CA ASP A 45 18.27 1.17 27.40
C ASP A 45 17.61 2.56 27.46
N TYR A 46 16.32 2.61 27.22
CA TYR A 46 15.51 3.84 27.16
C TYR A 46 14.23 3.66 27.99
N PRO A 47 14.29 3.86 29.32
CA PRO A 47 13.11 3.78 30.20
C PRO A 47 12.00 4.74 29.77
N VAL A 48 10.73 4.28 29.73
CA VAL A 48 9.58 5.06 29.26
C VAL A 48 9.38 6.37 30.02
N ALA A 49 9.73 6.41 31.30
CA ALA A 49 9.63 7.61 32.12
C ALA A 49 10.57 8.76 31.71
N SER A 50 11.63 8.47 30.94
CA SER A 50 12.67 9.44 30.58
C SER A 50 12.77 9.69 29.07
N TYR A 51 12.18 8.84 28.26
CA TYR A 51 12.29 8.90 26.79
C TYR A 51 10.94 8.73 26.13
N ALA A 52 10.77 9.39 24.99
CA ALA A 52 9.60 9.25 24.12
C ALA A 52 9.97 8.49 22.83
N LEU A 53 9.16 7.50 22.45
CA LEU A 53 9.29 6.77 21.19
C LEU A 53 8.31 7.32 20.15
N THR A 54 8.81 7.69 18.99
CA THR A 54 8.00 8.16 17.85
C THR A 54 8.29 7.36 16.59
N TYR A 55 7.26 7.10 15.80
CA TYR A 55 7.36 6.50 14.47
C TYR A 55 6.98 7.54 13.43
N ASP A 56 7.90 7.86 12.54
CA ASP A 56 7.69 8.76 11.42
C ASP A 56 7.70 7.96 10.12
N ALA A 57 6.61 7.96 9.38
CA ALA A 57 6.50 7.26 8.10
C ALA A 57 6.15 8.22 6.96
N SER A 58 6.61 7.92 5.75
CA SER A 58 6.34 8.73 4.56
C SER A 58 6.10 7.90 3.30
N PHE A 59 5.15 8.37 2.47
CA PHE A 59 4.82 7.83 1.17
C PHE A 59 4.29 8.95 0.27
N GLU A 60 4.88 9.17 -0.91
CA GLU A 60 4.44 10.16 -1.93
C GLU A 60 4.07 11.56 -1.37
N GLY A 61 4.86 12.06 -0.43
CA GLY A 61 4.62 13.38 0.21
C GLY A 61 3.64 13.35 1.39
N THR A 62 2.95 12.24 1.62
CA THR A 62 2.13 12.01 2.81
C THR A 62 3.01 11.58 3.97
N LYS A 63 2.80 12.16 5.15
CA LYS A 63 3.49 11.80 6.38
C LYS A 63 2.53 11.27 7.42
N ILE A 64 2.96 10.23 8.13
CA ILE A 64 2.30 9.68 9.32
C ILE A 64 3.29 9.84 10.47
N ALA A 65 2.86 10.46 11.55
CA ALA A 65 3.64 10.55 12.78
C ALA A 65 2.82 9.92 13.91
N ILE A 66 3.41 8.94 14.59
CA ILE A 66 2.77 8.21 15.69
C ILE A 66 3.68 8.31 16.91
N THR A 67 3.16 8.82 18.02
CA THR A 67 3.86 8.79 19.31
C THR A 67 3.37 7.61 20.11
N ALA A 68 4.29 6.79 20.60
CA ALA A 68 3.96 5.70 21.49
C ALA A 68 3.49 6.21 22.84
N LEU A 69 2.58 5.49 23.45
CA LEU A 69 2.13 5.69 24.82
C LEU A 69 3.08 4.96 25.77
N GLU A 70 3.16 5.44 26.99
CA GLU A 70 3.88 4.78 28.06
C GLU A 70 3.00 3.73 28.72
N ASP A 71 3.53 2.54 28.97
CA ASP A 71 2.94 1.55 29.84
C ASP A 71 3.97 1.19 30.95
N THR A 72 3.55 1.23 32.20
CA THR A 72 4.44 1.08 33.34
C THR A 72 4.37 -0.30 34.00
N ASP A 73 3.39 -1.14 33.63
CA ASP A 73 3.22 -2.49 34.20
C ASP A 73 2.59 -3.48 33.19
N PRO A 74 3.39 -4.28 32.48
CA PRO A 74 4.86 -4.22 32.35
C PRO A 74 5.33 -3.00 31.57
N GLU A 75 6.49 -2.48 31.94
CA GLU A 75 7.07 -1.31 31.25
C GLU A 75 7.25 -1.56 29.76
N SER A 76 6.63 -0.72 28.94
CA SER A 76 6.70 -0.84 27.47
C SER A 76 6.26 0.44 26.76
N TYR A 77 6.74 0.61 25.53
CA TYR A 77 6.20 1.59 24.60
C TYR A 77 5.02 0.97 23.85
N VAL A 78 3.84 1.54 23.97
CA VAL A 78 2.62 1.02 23.34
C VAL A 78 2.15 1.98 22.27
N VAL A 79 1.89 1.46 21.10
CA VAL A 79 1.27 2.19 19.99
C VAL A 79 -0.17 1.74 19.84
N GLU A 80 -1.07 2.69 19.83
CA GLU A 80 -2.50 2.50 19.64
C GLU A 80 -3.02 3.58 18.68
N VAL A 81 -3.49 3.18 17.51
CA VAL A 81 -4.07 4.09 16.51
C VAL A 81 -5.48 3.65 16.19
N SER A 82 -6.45 4.52 16.40
CA SER A 82 -7.86 4.20 16.15
C SER A 82 -8.13 3.99 14.65
N GLY A 83 -9.12 3.16 14.33
CA GLY A 83 -9.56 2.94 12.95
C GLY A 83 -10.02 4.23 12.25
N THR A 84 -10.50 5.22 12.99
CA THR A 84 -10.85 6.54 12.44
C THR A 84 -9.62 7.26 11.88
N VAL A 85 -8.49 7.18 12.58
CA VAL A 85 -7.23 7.81 12.14
C VAL A 85 -6.61 7.02 10.99
N THR A 86 -6.59 5.70 11.07
CA THR A 86 -6.02 4.86 10.00
C THR A 86 -6.85 4.89 8.71
N ALA A 87 -8.14 5.26 8.78
CA ALA A 87 -9.00 5.44 7.61
C ALA A 87 -8.52 6.57 6.68
N ASP A 88 -7.84 7.57 7.23
CA ASP A 88 -7.28 8.71 6.49
C ASP A 88 -5.90 8.40 5.87
N TYR A 89 -5.33 7.22 6.13
CA TYR A 89 -4.04 6.85 5.57
C TYR A 89 -4.16 6.47 4.10
N THR A 90 -3.33 7.08 3.27
CA THR A 90 -3.28 6.78 1.84
C THR A 90 -2.80 5.35 1.60
N VAL A 91 -3.48 4.62 0.73
CA VAL A 91 -3.10 3.24 0.35
C VAL A 91 -1.74 3.26 -0.37
N GLY A 92 -0.80 2.45 0.11
CA GLY A 92 0.56 2.38 -0.46
C GLY A 92 1.58 1.82 0.51
N THR A 93 2.85 1.83 0.09
CA THR A 93 3.96 1.35 0.91
C THR A 93 4.74 2.53 1.48
N TYR A 94 4.67 2.70 2.78
CA TYR A 94 5.38 3.72 3.55
C TYR A 94 6.74 3.21 4.00
N VAL A 95 7.75 4.07 3.94
CA VAL A 95 9.02 3.87 4.67
C VAL A 95 8.89 4.58 6.00
N TRP A 96 9.22 3.87 7.09
CA TRP A 96 9.15 4.44 8.43
C TRP A 96 10.47 4.33 9.18
N SER A 97 10.67 5.22 10.14
CA SER A 97 11.76 5.20 11.11
C SER A 97 11.23 5.45 12.50
N ALA A 98 11.75 4.71 13.46
CA ALA A 98 11.47 4.90 14.87
C ALA A 98 12.59 5.71 15.53
N PHE A 99 12.21 6.67 16.35
CA PHE A 99 13.13 7.56 17.04
C PHE A 99 12.85 7.58 18.53
N ILE A 100 13.92 7.54 19.31
CA ILE A 100 13.89 7.84 20.75
C ILE A 100 14.37 9.27 20.94
N THR A 101 13.64 10.00 21.76
CA THR A 101 13.95 11.38 22.14
C THR A 101 13.98 11.50 23.67
N ASP A 102 14.98 12.14 24.21
CA ASP A 102 15.06 12.45 25.66
C ASP A 102 13.94 13.43 26.04
N SER A 103 13.10 13.07 26.99
CA SER A 103 11.95 13.88 27.42
C SER A 103 12.36 15.21 28.06
N SER A 104 13.60 15.30 28.59
CA SER A 104 14.16 16.52 29.17
C SER A 104 14.89 17.41 28.15
N ASP A 105 15.33 16.85 27.01
CA ASP A 105 16.10 17.56 26.00
C ASP A 105 15.77 17.02 24.59
N ALA A 106 14.80 17.66 23.93
CA ALA A 106 14.34 17.28 22.60
C ALA A 106 15.42 17.33 21.50
N THR A 107 16.59 17.91 21.75
CA THR A 107 17.73 17.91 20.82
C THR A 107 18.47 16.57 20.81
N LYS A 108 18.29 15.77 21.84
CA LYS A 108 18.86 14.42 21.98
C LYS A 108 17.88 13.39 21.40
N ARG A 109 17.93 13.22 20.08
CA ARG A 109 17.12 12.28 19.33
C ARG A 109 18.02 11.29 18.61
N THR A 110 17.67 10.01 18.64
CA THR A 110 18.37 8.97 17.88
C THR A 110 17.39 8.04 17.20
N GLN A 111 17.73 7.56 16.00
CA GLN A 111 16.99 6.53 15.31
C GLN A 111 17.35 5.17 15.92
N VAL A 112 16.33 4.39 16.27
CA VAL A 112 16.48 3.07 16.91
C VAL A 112 16.01 1.93 16.03
N ASP A 113 15.11 2.20 15.07
CA ASP A 113 14.57 1.17 14.16
C ASP A 113 14.07 1.81 12.85
N TYR A 114 13.86 0.99 11.81
CA TYR A 114 13.28 1.41 10.54
C TYR A 114 12.68 0.22 9.79
N GLY A 115 11.79 0.51 8.86
CA GLY A 115 11.15 -0.53 8.06
C GLY A 115 10.15 0.01 7.05
N THR A 116 9.26 -0.85 6.62
CA THR A 116 8.18 -0.50 5.69
C THR A 116 6.83 -0.95 6.21
N TRP A 117 5.77 -0.17 5.90
CA TRP A 117 4.37 -0.54 6.11
C TRP A 117 3.63 -0.55 4.79
N THR A 118 2.81 -1.55 4.56
CA THR A 118 1.88 -1.57 3.44
C THR A 118 0.46 -1.31 3.94
N VAL A 119 -0.06 -0.13 3.62
CA VAL A 119 -1.46 0.24 3.89
C VAL A 119 -2.31 -0.32 2.76
N LYS A 120 -3.23 -1.23 3.10
CA LYS A 120 -4.17 -1.85 2.16
C LYS A 120 -5.51 -1.10 2.13
N PRO A 121 -6.21 -1.10 0.99
CA PRO A 121 -7.53 -0.48 0.92
C PRO A 121 -8.55 -1.24 1.78
N ASN A 122 -9.45 -0.50 2.41
CA ASN A 122 -10.59 -1.07 3.13
C ASN A 122 -11.68 -1.48 2.15
N LEU A 123 -11.78 -2.77 1.85
CA LEU A 123 -12.77 -3.31 0.92
C LEU A 123 -14.22 -3.25 1.45
N ALA A 124 -14.41 -3.05 2.75
CA ALA A 124 -15.75 -2.89 3.33
C ALA A 124 -16.38 -1.51 3.03
N VAL A 125 -15.52 -0.50 2.79
CA VAL A 125 -15.95 0.89 2.52
C VAL A 125 -15.66 1.28 1.07
N SER A 126 -14.62 0.72 0.46
CA SER A 126 -14.24 1.01 -0.92
C SER A 126 -15.19 0.35 -1.90
N THR A 127 -15.92 1.14 -2.66
CA THR A 127 -16.76 0.68 -3.78
C THR A 127 -15.95 0.44 -5.06
N ALA A 128 -14.70 0.90 -5.10
CA ALA A 128 -13.81 0.73 -6.24
C ALA A 128 -12.85 -0.45 -5.97
N ALA A 129 -12.85 -1.44 -6.84
CA ALA A 129 -11.82 -2.48 -6.84
C ALA A 129 -10.44 -1.84 -6.99
N PRO A 130 -9.41 -2.36 -6.28
CA PRO A 130 -8.04 -1.88 -6.46
C PRO A 130 -7.64 -2.00 -7.93
N ARG A 131 -7.31 -0.89 -8.57
CA ARG A 131 -6.94 -0.86 -9.98
C ARG A 131 -5.44 -0.99 -10.12
N SER A 132 -4.99 -1.79 -11.09
CA SER A 132 -3.58 -1.91 -11.38
C SER A 132 -3.03 -0.61 -12.00
N HIS A 133 -1.72 -0.41 -11.89
CA HIS A 133 -1.04 0.72 -12.55
C HIS A 133 -1.31 0.71 -14.08
N ASN A 134 -1.36 -0.46 -14.71
CA ASN A 134 -1.63 -0.58 -16.14
C ASN A 134 -3.08 -0.19 -16.48
N GLU A 135 -4.06 -0.48 -15.62
CA GLU A 135 -5.45 -0.03 -15.78
C GLU A 135 -5.57 1.48 -15.67
N ILE A 136 -4.89 2.10 -14.70
CA ILE A 136 -4.90 3.56 -14.53
C ILE A 136 -4.32 4.26 -15.76
N ILE A 137 -3.20 3.76 -16.31
CA ILE A 137 -2.60 4.34 -17.52
C ILE A 137 -3.50 4.11 -18.74
N LEU A 138 -4.12 2.93 -18.88
CA LEU A 138 -5.03 2.65 -19.97
C LEU A 138 -6.20 3.64 -20.00
N ASP A 139 -6.83 3.89 -18.86
CA ASP A 139 -7.92 4.88 -18.75
C ASP A 139 -7.45 6.31 -19.06
N ALA A 140 -6.26 6.69 -18.58
CA ALA A 140 -5.71 8.01 -18.90
C ALA A 140 -5.46 8.19 -20.41
N LEU A 141 -4.99 7.13 -21.11
CA LEU A 141 -4.83 7.12 -22.56
C LEU A 141 -6.18 7.18 -23.28
N GLU A 142 -7.20 6.48 -22.81
CA GLU A 142 -8.56 6.53 -23.36
C GLU A 142 -9.17 7.91 -23.21
N ALA A 143 -9.11 8.50 -22.01
CA ALA A 143 -9.58 9.87 -21.78
C ALA A 143 -8.86 10.91 -22.65
N LEU A 144 -7.55 10.73 -22.86
CA LEU A 144 -6.77 11.61 -23.72
C LEU A 144 -7.18 11.48 -25.20
N LEU A 145 -7.45 10.26 -25.68
CA LEU A 145 -7.95 10.02 -27.03
C LEU A 145 -9.35 10.59 -27.24
N GLU A 146 -10.26 10.45 -26.27
CA GLU A 146 -11.60 11.04 -26.30
C GLU A 146 -11.53 12.57 -26.35
N THR A 147 -10.69 13.18 -25.51
CA THR A 147 -10.47 14.64 -25.52
C THR A 147 -9.93 15.13 -26.86
N ARG A 148 -9.05 14.37 -27.52
CA ARG A 148 -8.51 14.71 -28.84
C ARG A 148 -9.50 14.54 -29.98
N ALA A 149 -10.43 13.60 -29.87
CA ALA A 149 -11.50 13.44 -30.84
C ALA A 149 -12.44 14.66 -30.89
N THR A 150 -12.49 15.44 -29.81
CA THR A 150 -13.35 16.62 -29.68
C THR A 150 -12.62 17.95 -29.95
N VAL A 151 -11.27 17.99 -29.93
CA VAL A 151 -10.47 19.21 -30.07
C VAL A 151 -9.46 19.07 -31.19
N ASP A 152 -9.73 19.69 -32.34
CA ASP A 152 -8.97 19.60 -33.59
C ASP A 152 -7.69 20.48 -33.61
N GLN A 153 -6.92 20.53 -32.52
CA GLN A 153 -5.64 21.28 -32.49
C GLN A 153 -4.46 20.38 -32.12
N ALA A 154 -3.70 19.96 -33.15
CA ALA A 154 -2.49 19.15 -32.99
C ALA A 154 -1.28 19.94 -32.44
N SER A 155 -1.22 21.25 -32.61
CA SER A 155 -0.14 22.11 -32.09
C SER A 155 -0.55 23.54 -31.96
N TYR A 156 0.03 24.30 -31.02
CA TYR A 156 -0.08 25.74 -30.90
C TYR A 156 1.28 26.36 -30.58
N SER A 157 1.50 27.59 -31.05
CA SER A 157 2.72 28.35 -30.78
C SER A 157 2.42 29.47 -29.82
N ILE A 158 3.17 29.54 -28.72
CA ILE A 158 3.12 30.66 -27.77
C ILE A 158 4.53 31.23 -27.63
N ALA A 159 4.68 32.54 -27.87
CA ALA A 159 5.94 33.27 -27.70
C ALA A 159 7.16 32.61 -28.42
N GLY A 160 6.95 32.13 -29.64
CA GLY A 160 8.04 31.55 -30.45
C GLY A 160 8.47 30.11 -30.03
N ARG A 161 7.75 29.46 -29.10
CA ARG A 161 7.99 28.06 -28.73
C ARG A 161 6.84 27.23 -29.27
N SER A 162 7.15 26.22 -30.09
CA SER A 162 6.18 25.19 -30.49
C SER A 162 6.14 24.07 -29.46
N LEU A 163 4.96 23.79 -28.92
CA LEU A 163 4.69 22.62 -28.10
C LEU A 163 4.10 21.53 -29.02
N SER A 164 4.90 20.49 -29.30
CA SER A 164 4.43 19.30 -30.00
C SER A 164 3.75 18.38 -28.99
N ARG A 165 2.48 18.02 -29.24
CA ARG A 165 1.78 16.96 -28.50
C ARG A 165 2.14 15.61 -29.16
N MET A 166 2.12 14.55 -28.35
CA MET A 166 2.30 13.17 -28.85
C MET A 166 1.30 12.87 -29.96
N ASP A 167 1.73 12.24 -31.05
CA ASP A 167 0.87 11.94 -32.19
C ASP A 167 -0.23 10.94 -31.81
N VAL A 168 -1.36 10.99 -32.53
CA VAL A 168 -2.50 10.08 -32.31
C VAL A 168 -2.10 8.64 -32.54
N ASP A 169 -1.26 8.38 -33.54
CA ASP A 169 -0.76 7.02 -33.85
C ASP A 169 0.08 6.45 -32.69
N ASP A 170 0.89 7.29 -32.06
CA ASP A 170 1.66 6.90 -30.87
C ASP A 170 0.74 6.59 -29.68
N LEU A 171 -0.31 7.39 -29.45
CA LEU A 171 -1.29 7.13 -28.40
C LEU A 171 -2.05 5.81 -28.63
N LEU A 172 -2.44 5.52 -29.86
CA LEU A 172 -3.09 4.25 -30.24
C LEU A 172 -2.17 3.05 -30.02
N ARG A 173 -0.87 3.21 -30.35
CA ARG A 173 0.16 2.19 -30.07
C ARG A 173 0.32 1.93 -28.59
N TRP A 174 0.42 2.98 -27.77
CA TRP A 174 0.50 2.87 -26.32
C TRP A 174 -0.77 2.24 -25.73
N LYS A 175 -1.96 2.63 -26.19
CA LYS A 175 -3.22 2.02 -25.80
C LYS A 175 -3.21 0.50 -26.06
N ALA A 176 -2.77 0.07 -27.24
CA ALA A 176 -2.69 -1.36 -27.57
C ALA A 176 -1.73 -2.12 -26.63
N ILE A 177 -0.57 -1.54 -26.29
CA ILE A 177 0.41 -2.13 -25.37
C ILE A 177 -0.19 -2.27 -23.96
N TYR A 178 -0.83 -1.23 -23.42
CA TYR A 178 -1.41 -1.28 -22.08
C TYR A 178 -2.65 -2.17 -22.01
N THR A 179 -3.47 -2.22 -23.04
CA THR A 179 -4.58 -3.19 -23.17
C THR A 179 -4.06 -4.64 -23.09
N TRP A 180 -2.94 -4.93 -23.75
CA TRP A 180 -2.32 -6.25 -23.67
C TRP A 180 -1.76 -6.55 -22.27
N ARG A 181 -1.13 -5.56 -21.60
CA ARG A 181 -0.62 -5.71 -20.24
C ARG A 181 -1.73 -6.00 -19.24
N VAL A 182 -2.83 -5.25 -19.28
CA VAL A 182 -4.00 -5.48 -18.43
C VAL A 182 -4.60 -6.87 -18.65
N LYS A 183 -4.78 -7.30 -19.91
CA LYS A 183 -5.25 -8.66 -20.21
C LYS A 183 -4.32 -9.74 -19.63
N ARG A 184 -3.01 -9.51 -19.70
CA ARG A 184 -2.03 -10.44 -19.13
C ARG A 184 -2.08 -10.49 -17.61
N GLU A 185 -2.28 -9.37 -16.93
CA GLU A 185 -2.48 -9.33 -15.47
C GLU A 185 -3.69 -10.16 -15.06
N VAL A 186 -4.83 -9.95 -15.71
CA VAL A 186 -6.06 -10.72 -15.48
C VAL A 186 -5.85 -12.23 -15.71
N GLN A 187 -5.10 -12.61 -16.74
CA GLN A 187 -4.77 -14.01 -16.99
C GLN A 187 -3.90 -14.61 -15.88
N LEU A 188 -2.87 -13.89 -15.45
CA LEU A 188 -1.99 -14.32 -14.36
C LEU A 188 -2.75 -14.48 -13.04
N GLU A 189 -3.68 -13.57 -12.76
CA GLU A 189 -4.52 -13.65 -11.58
C GLU A 189 -5.47 -14.87 -11.63
N ARG A 190 -6.06 -15.15 -12.79
CA ARG A 190 -6.87 -16.37 -12.99
C ARG A 190 -6.06 -17.64 -12.73
N ILE A 191 -4.83 -17.71 -13.27
CA ILE A 191 -3.93 -18.84 -13.03
C ILE A 191 -3.59 -18.97 -11.56
N ARG A 192 -3.28 -17.85 -10.86
CA ARG A 192 -3.00 -17.84 -9.42
C ARG A 192 -4.19 -18.35 -8.60
N ASN A 193 -5.41 -18.04 -9.04
CA ASN A 193 -6.65 -18.49 -8.40
C ASN A 193 -7.08 -19.91 -8.86
N GLY A 194 -6.24 -20.67 -9.57
CA GLY A 194 -6.52 -22.02 -10.02
C GLY A 194 -7.54 -22.11 -11.16
N GLN A 195 -7.86 -20.98 -11.81
CA GLN A 195 -8.77 -20.90 -12.93
C GLN A 195 -8.03 -21.10 -14.26
N ARG A 196 -8.73 -21.62 -15.29
CA ARG A 196 -8.13 -21.77 -16.64
C ARG A 196 -7.85 -20.38 -17.24
N PRO A 197 -6.67 -20.16 -17.88
CA PRO A 197 -6.46 -18.97 -18.69
C PRO A 197 -7.47 -18.98 -19.85
N GLY A 198 -8.15 -17.84 -20.08
CA GLY A 198 -9.27 -17.75 -21.03
C GLY A 198 -8.97 -18.03 -22.52
N ASN A 199 -7.71 -18.39 -22.85
CA ASN A 199 -7.25 -18.71 -24.22
C ASN A 199 -6.82 -20.17 -24.34
N THR A 200 -7.51 -21.10 -23.70
CA THR A 200 -7.21 -22.53 -23.81
C THR A 200 -7.95 -23.12 -24.99
N ILE A 201 -7.24 -23.72 -25.94
CA ILE A 201 -7.81 -24.52 -27.05
C ILE A 201 -7.79 -25.97 -26.59
N ASP A 202 -8.97 -26.55 -26.37
CA ASP A 202 -9.11 -27.98 -26.07
C ASP A 202 -9.04 -28.75 -27.41
N VAL A 203 -7.94 -29.43 -27.67
CA VAL A 203 -7.79 -30.31 -28.83
C VAL A 203 -8.19 -31.72 -28.41
N ARG A 204 -9.24 -32.27 -28.99
CA ARG A 204 -9.68 -33.63 -28.79
C ARG A 204 -9.22 -34.47 -29.97
N PHE A 205 -8.32 -35.40 -29.76
CA PHE A 205 -7.97 -36.40 -30.74
C PHE A 205 -9.04 -37.49 -30.73
N VAL A 206 -9.69 -37.68 -31.89
CA VAL A 206 -10.62 -38.81 -32.08
C VAL A 206 -9.83 -39.86 -32.88
N ASN A 207 -9.62 -41.04 -32.26
CA ASN A 207 -9.12 -42.19 -33.02
C ASN A 207 -10.23 -42.69 -33.97
N VAL A 208 -9.95 -42.71 -35.24
CA VAL A 208 -10.77 -43.33 -36.28
C VAL A 208 -10.39 -44.81 -36.42
#